data_e8bee5f4b204f3a5f4adb1c7adc31dbf
#
_entry.id   e8bee5f4b204f3a5f4adb1c7adc31dbf
#
_cell.length_a   1.000
_cell.length_b   1.000
_cell.length_c   1.000
_cell.angle_alpha   90.00
_cell.angle_beta   90.00
_cell.angle_gamma   90.00
#
_symmetry.space_group_name_H-M   'P 1'
#
loop_
_entity.id
_entity.type
_entity.pdbx_description
1 polymer ?
#
loop_
_entity_poly.entity_id
_entity_poly.type
_entity_poly.pdbx_seq_one_letter_code
_entity_poly.pdbx_strand_id
1 'polypeptide(L)'
;LKYGVLNLLNALWLFFFALSVAMTAYHGLWLGDMDSFGRLLQAWFNAAKTSVDISIGLIGIMTLWLGLFKVAEEAGLVRVLGRWLQPLLSRLMPEVPAGHPAFGAVTMNLSANFLGLDNAATPLGLQAMRELQTLNPEPERATKAQSLFLVLNASSVTLIPVSIFLYRAQQGAPDPASVFLPILMATSASTMAGLLAICLMHRINLWDRVVLAYMAGFAVFMAAIITLLTRLPVGQMGPMSGAVGNALLVAIIAVFLFTGCGRRQPVYEQFITGAKEGFQTAIGLIPYLLAMLVAIAGLRESGVMTLALDGIVSLLKLLGWPTEFVPALTTALMKPLSGTG
;
A
#
# COMPACT_ATOMS: atom_id res chain seq x y z
N LEU A 1 10.89 -9.75 18.96
CA LEU A 1 10.59 -9.23 17.61
C LEU A 1 10.61 -7.69 17.53
N LYS A 2 10.08 -6.95 18.52
CA LYS A 2 10.06 -5.48 18.54
C LYS A 2 11.45 -4.83 18.44
N TYR A 3 12.47 -5.43 19.06
CA TYR A 3 13.84 -4.89 19.06
C TYR A 3 14.62 -5.19 17.77
N GLY A 4 14.35 -6.30 17.08
CA GLY A 4 15.07 -6.68 15.87
C GLY A 4 14.70 -5.84 14.64
N VAL A 5 13.40 -5.55 14.43
CA VAL A 5 12.92 -4.76 13.29
C VAL A 5 13.25 -3.27 13.47
N LEU A 6 13.13 -2.76 14.72
CA LEU A 6 13.55 -1.38 15.05
C LEU A 6 15.05 -1.17 14.82
N ASN A 7 15.88 -2.19 15.14
CA ASN A 7 17.32 -2.11 14.89
C ASN A 7 17.64 -2.14 13.38
N LEU A 8 16.91 -2.91 12.57
CA LEU A 8 17.15 -3.00 11.13
C LEU A 8 16.80 -1.67 10.42
N LEU A 9 15.65 -1.08 10.74
CA LEU A 9 15.24 0.20 10.15
C LEU A 9 16.21 1.33 10.52
N ASN A 10 16.61 1.41 11.80
CA ASN A 10 17.61 2.38 12.25
C ASN A 10 18.97 2.15 11.55
N ALA A 11 19.39 0.90 11.43
CA ALA A 11 20.65 0.58 10.77
C ALA A 11 20.63 0.97 9.29
N LEU A 12 19.53 0.69 8.57
CA LEU A 12 19.36 1.08 7.17
C LEU A 12 19.34 2.60 7.00
N TRP A 13 18.60 3.31 7.84
CA TRP A 13 18.51 4.76 7.79
C TRP A 13 19.84 5.43 8.05
N LEU A 14 20.55 5.01 9.10
CA LEU A 14 21.91 5.49 9.40
C LEU A 14 22.90 5.13 8.30
N PHE A 15 22.78 3.94 7.72
CA PHE A 15 23.61 3.51 6.59
C PHE A 15 23.44 4.42 5.38
N PHE A 16 22.23 4.84 5.05
CA PHE A 16 21.97 5.76 3.94
C PHE A 16 22.65 7.12 4.16
N PHE A 17 22.55 7.67 5.38
CA PHE A 17 23.25 8.91 5.72
C PHE A 17 24.77 8.74 5.69
N ALA A 18 25.28 7.72 6.34
CA ALA A 18 26.71 7.45 6.39
C ALA A 18 27.32 7.30 4.99
N LEU A 19 26.62 6.55 4.12
CA LEU A 19 27.06 6.32 2.75
C LEU A 19 27.01 7.61 1.92
N SER A 20 25.98 8.43 2.08
CA SER A 20 25.88 9.75 1.43
C SER A 20 27.01 10.69 1.86
N VAL A 21 27.29 10.76 3.17
CA VAL A 21 28.37 11.60 3.70
C VAL A 21 29.72 11.09 3.25
N ALA A 22 29.97 9.78 3.33
CA ALA A 22 31.24 9.18 2.92
C ALA A 22 31.55 9.43 1.43
N MET A 23 30.55 9.27 0.57
CA MET A 23 30.73 9.49 -0.87
C MET A 23 30.90 10.96 -1.20
N THR A 24 30.16 11.85 -0.52
CA THR A 24 30.37 13.30 -0.66
C THR A 24 31.77 13.73 -0.18
N ALA A 25 32.26 13.17 0.94
CA ALA A 25 33.62 13.41 1.42
C ALA A 25 34.66 12.88 0.44
N TYR A 26 34.43 11.73 -0.17
CA TYR A 26 35.30 11.22 -1.24
C TYR A 26 35.37 12.18 -2.42
N HIS A 27 34.24 12.69 -2.91
CA HIS A 27 34.22 13.67 -4.00
C HIS A 27 34.90 14.98 -3.61
N GLY A 28 34.60 15.51 -2.42
CA GLY A 28 35.14 16.76 -1.94
C GLY A 28 36.66 16.71 -1.68
N LEU A 29 37.11 15.74 -0.90
CA LEU A 29 38.48 15.69 -0.39
C LEU A 29 39.46 14.99 -1.36
N TRP A 30 38.98 13.95 -2.08
CA TRP A 30 39.86 13.17 -2.97
C TRP A 30 39.82 13.62 -4.42
N LEU A 31 38.61 13.98 -4.92
CA LEU A 31 38.45 14.48 -6.29
C LEU A 31 38.53 16.02 -6.38
N GLY A 32 38.64 16.72 -5.25
CA GLY A 32 38.79 18.18 -5.20
C GLY A 32 37.46 18.96 -5.44
N ASP A 33 36.33 18.29 -5.46
CA ASP A 33 35.00 18.91 -5.64
C ASP A 33 34.44 19.39 -4.30
N MET A 34 34.95 20.46 -3.75
CA MET A 34 34.53 21.02 -2.46
C MET A 34 33.06 21.49 -2.48
N ASP A 35 32.47 21.78 -3.64
CA ASP A 35 31.08 22.18 -3.79
C ASP A 35 30.12 21.03 -3.51
N SER A 36 30.60 19.76 -3.52
CA SER A 36 29.81 18.57 -3.21
C SER A 36 29.14 18.63 -1.82
N PHE A 37 29.81 19.20 -0.82
CA PHE A 37 29.25 19.41 0.51
C PHE A 37 28.08 20.38 0.51
N GLY A 38 28.21 21.49 -0.23
CA GLY A 38 27.14 22.46 -0.40
C GLY A 38 25.91 21.88 -1.12
N ARG A 39 26.14 21.09 -2.19
CA ARG A 39 25.07 20.41 -2.92
C ARG A 39 24.35 19.39 -2.04
N LEU A 40 25.07 18.60 -1.25
CA LEU A 40 24.44 17.64 -0.33
C LEU A 40 23.55 18.34 0.69
N LEU A 41 24.01 19.41 1.34
CA LEU A 41 23.22 20.19 2.29
C LEU A 41 21.99 20.80 1.62
N GLN A 42 22.14 21.36 0.44
CA GLN A 42 21.03 21.93 -0.33
C GLN A 42 20.01 20.87 -0.71
N ALA A 43 20.46 19.67 -1.10
CA ALA A 43 19.57 18.54 -1.39
C ALA A 43 18.76 18.12 -0.17
N TRP A 44 19.39 18.06 1.02
CA TRP A 44 18.69 17.75 2.27
C TRP A 44 17.66 18.82 2.64
N PHE A 45 18.01 20.11 2.55
CA PHE A 45 17.07 21.19 2.84
C PHE A 45 15.91 21.23 1.86
N ASN A 46 16.18 21.01 0.58
CA ASN A 46 15.15 20.94 -0.45
C ASN A 46 14.21 19.73 -0.20
N ALA A 47 14.75 18.56 0.15
CA ALA A 47 13.98 17.38 0.49
C ALA A 47 13.13 17.61 1.75
N ALA A 48 13.67 18.29 2.76
CA ALA A 48 12.91 18.63 3.95
C ALA A 48 11.74 19.58 3.63
N LYS A 49 11.95 20.61 2.82
CA LYS A 49 10.90 21.50 2.33
C LYS A 49 9.84 20.72 1.53
N THR A 50 10.27 19.91 0.56
CA THR A 50 9.38 19.09 -0.27
C THR A 50 8.53 18.14 0.56
N SER A 51 9.08 17.55 1.65
CA SER A 51 8.33 16.66 2.53
C SER A 51 7.16 17.37 3.23
N VAL A 52 7.37 18.62 3.63
CA VAL A 52 6.31 19.46 4.24
C VAL A 52 5.28 19.85 3.18
N ASP A 53 5.72 20.30 2.00
CA ASP A 53 4.83 20.70 0.91
C ASP A 53 3.93 19.53 0.46
N ILE A 54 4.48 18.31 0.33
CA ILE A 54 3.70 17.09 0.05
C ILE A 54 2.68 16.85 1.16
N SER A 55 3.10 16.96 2.42
CA SER A 55 2.22 16.67 3.57
C SER A 55 1.07 17.66 3.65
N ILE A 56 1.32 18.96 3.42
CA ILE A 56 0.28 19.99 3.37
C ILE A 56 -0.75 19.67 2.28
N GLY A 57 -0.28 19.29 1.08
CA GLY A 57 -1.17 18.85 0.02
C GLY A 57 -1.99 17.60 0.35
N LEU A 58 -1.43 16.67 1.14
CA LEU A 58 -2.14 15.47 1.60
C LEU A 58 -3.23 15.76 2.63
N ILE A 59 -3.08 16.80 3.46
CA ILE A 59 -4.01 17.12 4.54
C ILE A 59 -5.45 17.18 4.03
N GLY A 60 -5.72 18.00 3.00
CA GLY A 60 -7.08 18.19 2.50
C GLY A 60 -7.73 16.89 2.00
N ILE A 61 -6.96 16.10 1.28
CA ILE A 61 -7.47 14.89 0.64
C ILE A 61 -7.62 13.76 1.64
N MET A 62 -6.68 13.58 2.57
CA MET A 62 -6.83 12.61 3.66
C MET A 62 -8.00 12.97 4.57
N THR A 63 -8.19 14.24 4.88
CA THR A 63 -9.34 14.75 5.62
C THR A 63 -10.65 14.40 4.93
N LEU A 64 -10.75 14.65 3.62
CA LEU A 64 -11.93 14.31 2.81
C LEU A 64 -12.21 12.81 2.84
N TRP A 65 -11.20 12.00 2.53
CA TRP A 65 -11.38 10.55 2.40
C TRP A 65 -11.67 9.87 3.72
N LEU A 66 -10.94 10.18 4.79
CA LEU A 66 -11.23 9.60 6.10
C LEU A 66 -12.60 10.04 6.64
N GLY A 67 -13.03 11.26 6.32
CA GLY A 67 -14.39 11.71 6.58
C GLY A 67 -15.44 10.85 5.88
N LEU A 68 -15.29 10.62 4.57
CA LEU A 68 -16.18 9.77 3.79
C LEU A 68 -16.15 8.31 4.25
N PHE A 69 -14.98 7.80 4.59
CA PHE A 69 -14.82 6.44 5.09
C PHE A 69 -15.48 6.23 6.45
N LYS A 70 -15.43 7.22 7.33
CA LYS A 70 -16.12 7.15 8.62
C LYS A 70 -17.63 7.00 8.42
N VAL A 71 -18.20 7.73 7.47
CA VAL A 71 -19.62 7.55 7.07
C VAL A 71 -19.88 6.12 6.57
N ALA A 72 -19.01 5.57 5.73
CA ALA A 72 -19.14 4.20 5.21
C ALA A 72 -19.04 3.13 6.30
N GLU A 73 -18.11 3.31 7.24
CA GLU A 73 -17.90 2.43 8.39
C GLU A 73 -19.14 2.40 9.28
N GLU A 74 -19.60 3.57 9.71
CA GLU A 74 -20.80 3.71 10.56
C GLU A 74 -22.07 3.23 9.84
N ALA A 75 -22.17 3.47 8.53
CA ALA A 75 -23.19 2.89 7.69
C ALA A 75 -23.08 1.37 7.57
N GLY A 76 -22.05 0.73 8.09
CA GLY A 76 -21.86 -0.72 8.15
C GLY A 76 -21.49 -1.35 6.80
N LEU A 77 -20.95 -0.58 5.83
CA LEU A 77 -20.48 -1.12 4.55
C LEU A 77 -19.34 -2.10 4.75
N VAL A 78 -18.43 -1.80 5.69
CA VAL A 78 -17.33 -2.71 6.06
C VAL A 78 -17.87 -4.06 6.55
N ARG A 79 -18.96 -4.06 7.35
CA ARG A 79 -19.64 -5.29 7.81
C ARG A 79 -20.32 -6.06 6.67
N VAL A 80 -20.84 -5.36 5.66
CA VAL A 80 -21.43 -6.01 4.48
C VAL A 80 -20.37 -6.73 3.68
N LEU A 81 -19.26 -6.04 3.38
CA LEU A 81 -18.11 -6.62 2.67
C LEU A 81 -17.52 -7.80 3.47
N GLY A 82 -17.44 -7.64 4.80
CA GLY A 82 -16.99 -8.69 5.70
C GLY A 82 -17.83 -9.96 5.61
N ARG A 83 -19.16 -9.84 5.56
CA ARG A 83 -20.07 -10.99 5.38
C ARG A 83 -19.84 -11.72 4.04
N TRP A 84 -19.44 -10.98 3.01
CA TRP A 84 -19.11 -11.57 1.72
C TRP A 84 -17.78 -12.33 1.74
N LEU A 85 -16.80 -11.84 2.49
CA LEU A 85 -15.49 -12.50 2.61
C LEU A 85 -15.50 -13.69 3.58
N GLN A 86 -16.40 -13.70 4.56
CA GLN A 86 -16.44 -14.70 5.62
C GLN A 86 -16.52 -16.15 5.10
N PRO A 87 -17.37 -16.51 4.09
CA PRO A 87 -17.43 -17.88 3.59
C PRO A 87 -16.08 -18.36 3.01
N LEU A 88 -15.37 -17.49 2.32
CA LEU A 88 -14.03 -17.79 1.79
C LEU A 88 -13.01 -17.97 2.93
N LEU A 89 -12.96 -17.00 3.84
CA LEU A 89 -11.99 -17.02 4.95
C LEU A 89 -12.19 -18.21 5.89
N SER A 90 -13.43 -18.64 6.13
CA SER A 90 -13.71 -19.82 6.95
C SER A 90 -13.17 -21.12 6.33
N ARG A 91 -13.05 -21.19 5.00
CA ARG A 91 -12.43 -22.33 4.29
C ARG A 91 -10.92 -22.24 4.23
N LEU A 92 -10.40 -21.04 4.16
CA LEU A 92 -8.95 -20.80 4.11
C LEU A 92 -8.29 -20.86 5.49
N MET A 93 -9.04 -20.62 6.57
CA MET A 93 -8.59 -20.63 7.96
C MET A 93 -9.37 -21.65 8.81
N PRO A 94 -9.31 -22.95 8.51
CA PRO A 94 -10.11 -23.97 9.23
C PRO A 94 -9.68 -24.14 10.71
N GLU A 95 -8.50 -23.63 11.07
CA GLU A 95 -7.99 -23.65 12.44
C GLU A 95 -8.72 -22.65 13.36
N VAL A 96 -9.40 -21.65 12.79
CA VAL A 96 -10.13 -20.64 13.55
C VAL A 96 -11.56 -21.14 13.78
N PRO A 97 -11.99 -21.35 15.04
CA PRO A 97 -13.34 -21.82 15.34
C PRO A 97 -14.43 -20.86 14.86
N ALA A 98 -15.54 -21.40 14.39
CA ALA A 98 -16.69 -20.60 14.01
C ALA A 98 -17.16 -19.73 15.19
N GLY A 99 -17.37 -18.44 14.95
CA GLY A 99 -17.75 -17.48 16.00
C GLY A 99 -16.60 -16.90 16.82
N HIS A 100 -15.35 -17.32 16.59
CA HIS A 100 -14.21 -16.71 17.28
C HIS A 100 -14.01 -15.24 16.83
N PRO A 101 -13.66 -14.30 17.76
CA PRO A 101 -13.46 -12.89 17.44
C PRO A 101 -12.43 -12.63 16.33
N ALA A 102 -11.45 -13.53 16.17
CA ALA A 102 -10.44 -13.45 15.12
C ALA A 102 -11.07 -13.33 13.71
N PHE A 103 -12.16 -14.06 13.42
CA PHE A 103 -12.83 -13.94 12.11
C PHE A 103 -13.38 -12.53 11.87
N GLY A 104 -13.99 -11.95 12.89
CA GLY A 104 -14.50 -10.57 12.81
C GLY A 104 -13.35 -9.59 12.52
N ALA A 105 -12.29 -9.65 13.29
CA ALA A 105 -11.13 -8.76 13.17
C ALA A 105 -10.41 -8.92 11.82
N VAL A 106 -10.15 -10.17 11.37
CA VAL A 106 -9.54 -10.47 10.06
C VAL A 106 -10.42 -9.92 8.93
N THR A 107 -11.72 -10.19 8.98
CA THR A 107 -12.66 -9.77 7.95
C THR A 107 -12.78 -8.26 7.87
N MET A 108 -12.82 -7.59 9.01
CA MET A 108 -12.84 -6.12 9.10
C MET A 108 -11.56 -5.50 8.55
N ASN A 109 -10.41 -6.05 8.90
CA ASN A 109 -9.11 -5.59 8.37
C ASN A 109 -9.04 -5.72 6.84
N LEU A 110 -9.36 -6.90 6.30
CA LEU A 110 -9.35 -7.12 4.86
C LEU A 110 -10.36 -6.22 4.13
N SER A 111 -11.55 -6.02 4.72
CA SER A 111 -12.55 -5.11 4.17
C SER A 111 -12.05 -3.67 4.15
N ALA A 112 -11.36 -3.23 5.20
CA ALA A 112 -10.73 -1.91 5.25
C ALA A 112 -9.65 -1.77 4.17
N ASN A 113 -8.80 -2.77 4.00
CA ASN A 113 -7.77 -2.78 2.94
C ASN A 113 -8.39 -2.72 1.53
N PHE A 114 -9.44 -3.49 1.25
CA PHE A 114 -10.15 -3.43 -0.03
C PHE A 114 -10.72 -2.05 -0.34
N LEU A 115 -11.19 -1.35 0.69
CA LEU A 115 -11.73 -0.01 0.57
C LEU A 115 -10.64 1.09 0.57
N GLY A 116 -9.36 0.72 0.71
CA GLY A 116 -8.25 1.67 0.78
C GLY A 116 -8.18 2.46 2.09
N LEU A 117 -8.71 1.87 3.17
CA LEU A 117 -8.74 2.44 4.53
C LEU A 117 -7.43 2.13 5.28
N ASP A 118 -6.28 2.49 4.73
CA ASP A 118 -4.96 2.12 5.26
C ASP A 118 -4.82 2.42 6.78
N ASN A 119 -5.38 3.57 7.23
CA ASN A 119 -5.31 3.97 8.64
C ASN A 119 -6.20 3.13 9.56
N ALA A 120 -7.39 2.72 9.10
CA ALA A 120 -8.26 1.81 9.85
C ALA A 120 -7.78 0.37 9.76
N ALA A 121 -7.16 -0.01 8.65
CA ALA A 121 -6.64 -1.36 8.43
C ALA A 121 -5.53 -1.72 9.44
N THR A 122 -4.62 -0.80 9.76
CA THR A 122 -3.50 -1.07 10.68
C THR A 122 -3.95 -1.49 12.08
N PRO A 123 -4.78 -0.74 12.83
CA PRO A 123 -5.24 -1.17 14.14
C PRO A 123 -6.12 -2.43 14.08
N LEU A 124 -6.94 -2.59 13.04
CA LEU A 124 -7.73 -3.81 12.81
C LEU A 124 -6.84 -5.02 12.53
N GLY A 125 -5.75 -4.84 11.78
CA GLY A 125 -4.76 -5.89 11.52
C GLY A 125 -4.01 -6.32 12.77
N LEU A 126 -3.61 -5.39 13.62
CA LEU A 126 -3.01 -5.68 14.90
C LEU A 126 -3.98 -6.40 15.84
N GLN A 127 -5.25 -6.01 15.85
CA GLN A 127 -6.30 -6.70 16.59
C GLN A 127 -6.50 -8.12 16.05
N ALA A 128 -6.61 -8.29 14.74
CA ALA A 128 -6.75 -9.60 14.11
C ALA A 128 -5.59 -10.53 14.47
N MET A 129 -4.36 -10.03 14.44
CA MET A 129 -3.19 -10.82 14.80
C MET A 129 -3.17 -11.19 16.29
N ARG A 130 -3.62 -10.30 17.19
CA ARG A 130 -3.76 -10.60 18.62
C ARG A 130 -4.79 -11.71 18.86
N GLU A 131 -5.95 -11.61 18.20
CA GLU A 131 -7.00 -12.63 18.30
C GLU A 131 -6.55 -13.98 17.73
N LEU A 132 -5.84 -13.99 16.61
CA LEU A 132 -5.24 -15.21 16.05
C LEU A 132 -4.18 -15.81 16.99
N GLN A 133 -3.42 -14.96 17.69
CA GLN A 133 -2.41 -15.41 18.65
C GLN A 133 -3.01 -16.14 19.85
N THR A 134 -4.26 -15.83 20.26
CA THR A 134 -4.93 -16.57 21.34
C THR A 134 -5.19 -18.03 20.99
N LEU A 135 -5.25 -18.36 19.70
CA LEU A 135 -5.44 -19.70 19.18
C LEU A 135 -4.11 -20.42 18.89
N ASN A 136 -3.00 -19.74 19.08
CA ASN A 136 -1.68 -20.26 18.71
C ASN A 136 -1.11 -21.17 19.83
N PRO A 137 -0.95 -22.48 19.59
CA PRO A 137 -0.36 -23.39 20.57
C PRO A 137 1.15 -23.22 20.72
N GLU A 138 1.84 -22.64 19.74
CA GLU A 138 3.29 -22.41 19.72
C GLU A 138 3.58 -20.89 19.54
N PRO A 139 3.66 -20.10 20.63
CA PRO A 139 3.76 -18.63 20.55
C PRO A 139 4.93 -18.10 19.71
N GLU A 140 6.02 -18.86 19.63
CA GLU A 140 7.22 -18.50 18.86
C GLU A 140 7.11 -18.81 17.36
N ARG A 141 6.06 -19.48 16.93
CA ARG A 141 5.88 -19.90 15.54
C ARG A 141 4.52 -19.45 15.01
N ALA A 142 4.50 -18.83 13.83
CA ALA A 142 3.25 -18.42 13.21
C ALA A 142 2.39 -19.62 12.79
N THR A 143 1.10 -19.58 13.11
CA THR A 143 0.10 -20.55 12.63
C THR A 143 -0.17 -20.39 11.13
N LYS A 144 -0.84 -21.37 10.53
CA LYS A 144 -1.28 -21.26 9.12
C LYS A 144 -2.21 -20.08 8.91
N ALA A 145 -3.14 -19.86 9.84
CA ALA A 145 -4.07 -18.72 9.79
C ALA A 145 -3.33 -17.37 9.88
N GLN A 146 -2.35 -17.25 10.77
CA GLN A 146 -1.52 -16.04 10.88
C GLN A 146 -0.69 -15.81 9.61
N SER A 147 -0.08 -16.86 9.07
CA SER A 147 0.72 -16.78 7.85
C SER A 147 -0.14 -16.38 6.64
N LEU A 148 -1.34 -16.97 6.49
CA LEU A 148 -2.28 -16.61 5.46
C LEU A 148 -2.74 -15.15 5.60
N PHE A 149 -3.05 -14.71 6.82
CA PHE A 149 -3.47 -13.34 7.09
C PHE A 149 -2.38 -12.33 6.73
N LEU A 150 -1.12 -12.63 7.05
CA LEU A 150 0.02 -11.78 6.68
C LEU A 150 0.18 -11.69 5.15
N VAL A 151 0.08 -12.82 4.45
CA VAL A 151 0.19 -12.83 2.98
C VAL A 151 -0.94 -12.04 2.34
N LEU A 152 -2.19 -12.19 2.80
CA LEU A 152 -3.33 -11.44 2.29
C LEU A 152 -3.19 -9.93 2.52
N ASN A 153 -2.62 -9.51 3.66
CA ASN A 153 -2.34 -8.09 3.91
C ASN A 153 -1.19 -7.57 3.05
N ALA A 154 -0.10 -8.34 2.91
CA ALA A 154 1.06 -7.92 2.13
C ALA A 154 0.79 -7.83 0.62
N SER A 155 -0.15 -8.63 0.12
CA SER A 155 -0.51 -8.73 -1.30
C SER A 155 -1.90 -8.19 -1.64
N SER A 156 -2.53 -7.42 -0.73
CA SER A 156 -3.96 -7.11 -0.81
C SER A 156 -4.35 -6.41 -2.13
N VAL A 157 -5.49 -6.85 -2.69
CA VAL A 157 -6.10 -6.18 -3.84
C VAL A 157 -6.51 -4.78 -3.42
N THR A 158 -6.09 -3.78 -4.17
CA THR A 158 -6.48 -2.39 -3.94
C THR A 158 -7.59 -2.01 -4.91
N LEU A 159 -8.83 -2.02 -4.42
CA LEU A 159 -9.98 -1.59 -5.23
C LEU A 159 -10.06 -0.07 -5.36
N ILE A 160 -9.58 0.64 -4.35
CA ILE A 160 -9.62 2.10 -4.31
C ILE A 160 -8.23 2.63 -3.96
N PRO A 161 -7.33 2.84 -4.95
CA PRO A 161 -5.96 3.29 -4.70
C PRO A 161 -5.91 4.82 -4.46
N VAL A 162 -6.68 5.30 -3.47
CA VAL A 162 -6.82 6.73 -3.16
C VAL A 162 -5.46 7.37 -2.93
N SER A 163 -4.63 6.78 -2.07
CA SER A 163 -3.31 7.30 -1.75
C SER A 163 -2.44 7.51 -2.99
N ILE A 164 -2.49 6.57 -3.94
CA ILE A 164 -1.71 6.67 -5.19
C ILE A 164 -2.25 7.81 -6.08
N PHE A 165 -3.56 7.92 -6.22
CA PHE A 165 -4.17 9.02 -6.99
C PHE A 165 -3.82 10.38 -6.39
N LEU A 166 -3.76 10.47 -5.05
CA LEU A 166 -3.36 11.65 -4.34
C LEU A 166 -1.92 12.08 -4.66
N TYR A 167 -0.98 11.16 -4.50
CA TYR A 167 0.43 11.44 -4.81
C TYR A 167 0.60 11.84 -6.27
N ARG A 168 -0.09 11.19 -7.19
CA ARG A 168 -0.06 11.55 -8.62
C ARG A 168 -0.64 12.93 -8.88
N ALA A 169 -1.77 13.26 -8.26
CA ALA A 169 -2.38 14.60 -8.37
C ALA A 169 -1.43 15.69 -7.86
N GLN A 170 -0.78 15.47 -6.72
CA GLN A 170 0.19 16.39 -6.15
C GLN A 170 1.44 16.57 -7.00
N GLN A 171 1.87 15.50 -7.68
CA GLN A 171 2.99 15.56 -8.63
C GLN A 171 2.59 16.14 -10.00
N GLY A 172 1.38 16.68 -10.11
CA GLY A 172 0.91 17.35 -11.33
C GLY A 172 0.52 16.42 -12.47
N ALA A 173 0.19 15.16 -12.18
CA ALA A 173 -0.28 14.24 -13.21
C ALA A 173 -1.60 14.76 -13.83
N PRO A 174 -1.70 14.87 -15.16
CA PRO A 174 -2.91 15.40 -15.82
C PRO A 174 -4.17 14.55 -15.54
N ASP A 175 -4.00 13.23 -15.43
CA ASP A 175 -5.04 12.28 -15.01
C ASP A 175 -4.48 11.33 -13.95
N PRO A 176 -4.66 11.64 -12.66
CA PRO A 176 -4.20 10.80 -11.56
C PRO A 176 -4.78 9.38 -11.58
N ALA A 177 -6.01 9.21 -12.06
CA ALA A 177 -6.72 7.93 -12.08
C ALA A 177 -6.33 7.03 -13.27
N SER A 178 -5.54 7.51 -14.23
CA SER A 178 -5.14 6.73 -15.41
C SER A 178 -4.41 5.41 -15.10
N VAL A 179 -3.86 5.27 -13.89
CA VAL A 179 -3.18 4.04 -13.41
C VAL A 179 -4.11 3.07 -12.68
N PHE A 180 -5.42 3.35 -12.61
CA PHE A 180 -6.38 2.54 -11.86
C PHE A 180 -6.38 1.07 -12.29
N LEU A 181 -6.62 0.80 -13.57
CA LEU A 181 -6.67 -0.56 -14.10
C LEU A 181 -5.34 -1.30 -13.98
N PRO A 182 -4.17 -0.70 -14.31
CA PRO A 182 -2.87 -1.30 -14.04
C PRO A 182 -2.66 -1.68 -12.57
N ILE A 183 -3.02 -0.81 -11.63
CA ILE A 183 -2.91 -1.09 -10.19
C ILE A 183 -3.81 -2.25 -9.79
N LEU A 184 -5.07 -2.22 -10.22
CA LEU A 184 -6.03 -3.29 -9.93
C LEU A 184 -5.53 -4.64 -10.46
N MET A 185 -4.99 -4.68 -11.68
CA MET A 185 -4.42 -5.90 -12.25
C MET A 185 -3.19 -6.38 -11.49
N ALA A 186 -2.25 -5.49 -11.18
CA ALA A 186 -1.00 -5.85 -10.49
C ALA A 186 -1.28 -6.35 -9.07
N THR A 187 -2.11 -5.65 -8.30
CA THR A 187 -2.47 -6.06 -6.93
C THR A 187 -3.29 -7.34 -6.91
N SER A 188 -4.16 -7.52 -7.90
CA SER A 188 -4.93 -8.75 -8.09
C SER A 188 -4.02 -9.95 -8.40
N ALA A 189 -3.06 -9.79 -9.30
CA ALA A 189 -2.08 -10.83 -9.61
C ALA A 189 -1.20 -11.17 -8.40
N SER A 190 -0.76 -10.16 -7.65
CA SER A 190 0.01 -10.32 -6.42
C SER A 190 -0.77 -11.12 -5.37
N THR A 191 -2.04 -10.76 -5.13
CA THR A 191 -2.88 -11.45 -4.15
C THR A 191 -3.17 -12.89 -4.56
N MET A 192 -3.42 -13.14 -5.85
CA MET A 192 -3.63 -14.48 -6.36
C MET A 192 -2.36 -15.34 -6.21
N ALA A 193 -1.20 -14.80 -6.57
CA ALA A 193 0.07 -15.49 -6.43
C ALA A 193 0.39 -15.78 -4.96
N GLY A 194 0.22 -14.80 -4.08
CA GLY A 194 0.41 -14.94 -2.63
C GLY A 194 -0.53 -15.99 -2.03
N LEU A 195 -1.83 -15.93 -2.38
CA LEU A 195 -2.83 -16.89 -1.92
C LEU A 195 -2.50 -18.32 -2.40
N LEU A 196 -2.16 -18.50 -3.67
CA LEU A 196 -1.77 -19.80 -4.20
C LEU A 196 -0.51 -20.32 -3.50
N ALA A 197 0.52 -19.51 -3.34
CA ALA A 197 1.76 -19.89 -2.69
C ALA A 197 1.52 -20.37 -1.24
N ILE A 198 0.78 -19.58 -0.45
CA ILE A 198 0.52 -19.93 0.96
C ILE A 198 -0.40 -21.15 1.09
N CYS A 199 -1.40 -21.29 0.20
CA CYS A 199 -2.28 -22.46 0.18
C CYS A 199 -1.51 -23.74 -0.16
N LEU A 200 -0.58 -23.69 -1.12
CA LEU A 200 0.28 -24.81 -1.47
C LEU A 200 1.23 -25.17 -0.31
N MET A 201 1.88 -24.16 0.32
CA MET A 201 2.77 -24.38 1.46
C MET A 201 2.08 -25.03 2.65
N HIS A 202 0.87 -24.59 2.97
CA HIS A 202 0.11 -25.09 4.11
C HIS A 202 -0.84 -26.25 3.76
N ARG A 203 -0.86 -26.71 2.49
CA ARG A 203 -1.73 -27.76 1.98
C ARG A 203 -3.22 -27.48 2.25
N ILE A 204 -3.63 -26.22 2.08
CA ILE A 204 -5.04 -25.81 2.19
C ILE A 204 -5.78 -26.35 0.96
N ASN A 205 -6.96 -26.91 1.17
CA ASN A 205 -7.76 -27.50 0.08
C ASN A 205 -8.33 -26.42 -0.84
N LEU A 206 -7.71 -26.23 -1.99
CA LEU A 206 -8.18 -25.30 -3.03
C LEU A 206 -9.36 -25.85 -3.85
N TRP A 207 -9.65 -27.16 -3.74
CA TRP A 207 -10.77 -27.81 -4.45
C TRP A 207 -12.11 -27.71 -3.71
N ASP A 208 -12.14 -26.98 -2.58
CA ASP A 208 -13.39 -26.66 -1.92
C ASP A 208 -14.29 -25.83 -2.85
N ARG A 209 -15.59 -26.18 -2.91
CA ARG A 209 -16.56 -25.53 -3.82
C ARG A 209 -16.65 -24.02 -3.61
N VAL A 210 -16.54 -23.57 -2.37
CA VAL A 210 -16.59 -22.15 -2.02
C VAL A 210 -15.33 -21.46 -2.54
N VAL A 211 -14.15 -22.01 -2.26
CA VAL A 211 -12.87 -21.47 -2.73
C VAL A 211 -12.85 -21.41 -4.25
N LEU A 212 -13.25 -22.49 -4.93
CA LEU A 212 -13.33 -22.52 -6.39
C LEU A 212 -14.30 -21.48 -6.95
N ALA A 213 -15.47 -21.28 -6.31
CA ALA A 213 -16.44 -20.26 -6.74
C ALA A 213 -15.84 -18.85 -6.67
N TYR A 214 -15.13 -18.51 -5.58
CA TYR A 214 -14.46 -17.23 -5.45
C TYR A 214 -13.30 -17.07 -6.45
N MET A 215 -12.48 -18.10 -6.63
CA MET A 215 -11.39 -18.09 -7.61
C MET A 215 -11.92 -17.96 -9.04
N ALA A 216 -12.98 -18.70 -9.39
CA ALA A 216 -13.61 -18.63 -10.70
C ALA A 216 -14.23 -17.23 -10.94
N GLY A 217 -14.98 -16.71 -9.98
CA GLY A 217 -15.55 -15.36 -10.04
C GLY A 217 -14.47 -14.29 -10.24
N PHE A 218 -13.38 -14.42 -9.50
CA PHE A 218 -12.24 -13.51 -9.64
C PHE A 218 -11.53 -13.67 -10.99
N ALA A 219 -11.34 -14.89 -11.47
CA ALA A 219 -10.74 -15.16 -12.78
C ALA A 219 -11.62 -14.59 -13.92
N VAL A 220 -12.94 -14.74 -13.83
CA VAL A 220 -13.89 -14.14 -14.79
C VAL A 220 -13.81 -12.63 -14.77
N PHE A 221 -13.76 -12.03 -13.59
CA PHE A 221 -13.60 -10.58 -13.43
C PHE A 221 -12.30 -10.08 -14.07
N MET A 222 -11.18 -10.75 -13.82
CA MET A 222 -9.89 -10.43 -14.43
C MET A 222 -9.90 -10.63 -15.94
N ALA A 223 -10.47 -11.74 -16.43
CA ALA A 223 -10.60 -11.98 -17.86
C ALA A 223 -11.44 -10.90 -18.56
N ALA A 224 -12.50 -10.43 -17.91
CA ALA A 224 -13.31 -9.33 -18.44
C ALA A 224 -12.50 -8.03 -18.56
N ILE A 225 -11.71 -7.68 -17.54
CA ILE A 225 -10.83 -6.51 -17.58
C ILE A 225 -9.77 -6.66 -18.68
N ILE A 226 -9.09 -7.79 -18.75
CA ILE A 226 -8.07 -8.07 -19.78
C ILE A 226 -8.70 -7.98 -21.18
N THR A 227 -9.86 -8.59 -21.37
CA THR A 227 -10.56 -8.57 -22.66
C THR A 227 -10.98 -7.13 -23.04
N LEU A 228 -11.43 -6.33 -22.07
CA LEU A 228 -11.73 -4.92 -22.28
C LEU A 228 -10.47 -4.18 -22.75
N LEU A 229 -9.37 -4.33 -22.03
CA LEU A 229 -8.11 -3.64 -22.32
C LEU A 229 -7.51 -4.04 -23.66
N THR A 230 -7.57 -5.32 -24.02
CA THR A 230 -7.02 -5.81 -25.31
C THR A 230 -7.83 -5.38 -26.52
N ARG A 231 -9.09 -4.97 -26.34
CA ARG A 231 -9.93 -4.42 -27.41
C ARG A 231 -9.76 -2.91 -27.61
N LEU A 232 -9.06 -2.23 -26.71
CA LEU A 232 -8.82 -0.81 -26.82
C LEU A 232 -7.66 -0.52 -27.77
N PRO A 233 -7.75 0.53 -28.62
CA PRO A 233 -6.62 0.99 -29.41
C PRO A 233 -5.45 1.39 -28.52
N VAL A 234 -4.23 1.18 -29.04
CA VAL A 234 -2.99 1.64 -28.39
C VAL A 234 -3.09 3.16 -28.17
N GLY A 235 -2.96 3.61 -26.92
CA GLY A 235 -3.10 5.02 -26.54
C GLY A 235 -4.43 5.36 -25.85
N GLN A 236 -5.46 4.52 -25.92
CA GLN A 236 -6.74 4.75 -25.20
C GLN A 236 -6.79 4.06 -23.82
N MET A 237 -5.80 3.24 -23.47
CA MET A 237 -5.76 2.54 -22.19
C MET A 237 -5.71 3.52 -21.01
N GLY A 238 -4.87 4.55 -21.08
CA GLY A 238 -4.75 5.55 -20.02
C GLY A 238 -6.06 6.35 -19.83
N PRO A 239 -6.60 6.99 -20.88
CA PRO A 239 -7.88 7.71 -20.80
C PRO A 239 -9.04 6.84 -20.32
N MET A 240 -9.15 5.58 -20.81
CA MET A 240 -10.20 4.66 -20.36
C MET A 240 -10.02 4.26 -18.88
N SER A 241 -8.79 3.95 -18.47
CA SER A 241 -8.48 3.65 -17.08
C SER A 241 -8.83 4.83 -16.17
N GLY A 242 -8.49 6.06 -16.59
CA GLY A 242 -8.86 7.29 -15.90
C GLY A 242 -10.36 7.48 -15.80
N ALA A 243 -11.08 7.32 -16.89
CA ALA A 243 -12.54 7.46 -16.90
C ALA A 243 -13.23 6.44 -15.97
N VAL A 244 -12.80 5.18 -16.03
CA VAL A 244 -13.32 4.12 -15.14
C VAL A 244 -12.96 4.40 -13.68
N GLY A 245 -11.72 4.78 -13.41
CA GLY A 245 -11.25 5.14 -12.07
C GLY A 245 -12.03 6.32 -11.47
N ASN A 246 -12.19 7.40 -12.23
CA ASN A 246 -12.94 8.59 -11.81
C ASN A 246 -14.43 8.27 -11.60
N ALA A 247 -15.05 7.52 -12.50
CA ALA A 247 -16.45 7.10 -12.35
C ALA A 247 -16.64 6.23 -11.12
N LEU A 248 -15.70 5.29 -10.86
CA LEU A 248 -15.72 4.45 -9.67
C LEU A 248 -15.60 5.27 -8.39
N LEU A 249 -14.68 6.25 -8.33
CA LEU A 249 -14.52 7.12 -7.16
C LEU A 249 -15.80 7.89 -6.87
N VAL A 250 -16.43 8.50 -7.88
CA VAL A 250 -17.71 9.22 -7.73
C VAL A 250 -18.82 8.27 -7.26
N ALA A 251 -18.90 7.07 -7.85
CA ALA A 251 -19.89 6.06 -7.46
C ALA A 251 -19.70 5.63 -6.00
N ILE A 252 -18.48 5.42 -5.55
CA ILE A 252 -18.16 5.05 -4.17
C ILE A 252 -18.55 6.16 -3.20
N ILE A 253 -18.21 7.42 -3.50
CA ILE A 253 -18.63 8.57 -2.68
C ILE A 253 -20.15 8.60 -2.57
N ALA A 254 -20.85 8.44 -3.69
CA ALA A 254 -22.30 8.39 -3.72
C ALA A 254 -22.86 7.25 -2.86
N VAL A 255 -22.30 6.04 -2.99
CA VAL A 255 -22.70 4.87 -2.18
C VAL A 255 -22.48 5.13 -0.68
N PHE A 256 -21.37 5.73 -0.28
CA PHE A 256 -21.08 6.05 1.11
C PHE A 256 -22.13 7.01 1.68
N LEU A 257 -22.38 8.12 0.99
CA LEU A 257 -23.33 9.16 1.43
C LEU A 257 -24.77 8.65 1.42
N PHE A 258 -25.22 8.00 0.33
CA PHE A 258 -26.59 7.50 0.25
C PHE A 258 -26.88 6.35 1.22
N THR A 259 -25.89 5.49 1.51
CA THR A 259 -26.07 4.43 2.51
C THR A 259 -26.17 5.04 3.91
N GLY A 260 -25.36 6.04 4.25
CA GLY A 260 -25.43 6.77 5.52
C GLY A 260 -26.81 7.46 5.68
N CYS A 261 -27.24 8.20 4.66
CA CYS A 261 -28.56 8.85 4.61
C CYS A 261 -29.71 7.85 4.74
N GLY A 262 -29.67 6.75 3.98
CA GLY A 262 -30.72 5.72 3.98
C GLY A 262 -30.86 5.01 5.33
N ARG A 263 -29.80 4.99 6.14
CA ARG A 263 -29.82 4.46 7.52
C ARG A 263 -30.15 5.52 8.57
N ARG A 264 -30.54 6.73 8.16
CA ARG A 264 -30.86 7.87 9.03
C ARG A 264 -29.75 8.22 10.01
N GLN A 265 -28.50 8.13 9.55
CA GLN A 265 -27.35 8.42 10.40
C GLN A 265 -26.98 9.91 10.32
N PRO A 266 -26.35 10.48 11.37
CA PRO A 266 -25.84 11.86 11.34
C PRO A 266 -24.59 11.94 10.45
N VAL A 267 -24.80 11.89 9.12
CA VAL A 267 -23.71 11.78 8.11
C VAL A 267 -22.70 12.90 8.25
N TYR A 268 -23.13 14.13 8.54
CA TYR A 268 -22.23 15.28 8.68
C TYR A 268 -21.31 15.15 9.90
N GLU A 269 -21.86 14.79 11.06
CA GLU A 269 -21.06 14.62 12.28
C GLU A 269 -20.07 13.45 12.16
N GLN A 270 -20.48 12.35 11.51
CA GLN A 270 -19.59 11.23 11.21
C GLN A 270 -18.47 11.64 10.26
N PHE A 271 -18.80 12.38 9.20
CA PHE A 271 -17.81 12.94 8.29
C PHE A 271 -16.80 13.82 9.04
N ILE A 272 -17.26 14.76 9.88
CA ILE A 272 -16.36 15.63 10.66
C ILE A 272 -15.48 14.83 11.61
N THR A 273 -16.00 13.76 12.21
CA THR A 273 -15.21 12.89 13.09
C THR A 273 -14.06 12.22 12.33
N GLY A 274 -14.35 11.58 11.20
CA GLY A 274 -13.33 10.98 10.36
C GLY A 274 -12.38 12.00 9.72
N ALA A 275 -12.89 13.19 9.38
CA ALA A 275 -12.10 14.29 8.85
C ALA A 275 -11.03 14.77 9.86
N LYS A 276 -11.36 14.85 11.15
CA LYS A 276 -10.39 15.17 12.22
C LYS A 276 -9.31 14.10 12.33
N GLU A 277 -9.67 12.83 12.23
CA GLU A 277 -8.72 11.71 12.21
C GLU A 277 -7.81 11.81 10.99
N GLY A 278 -8.37 12.15 9.81
CA GLY A 278 -7.61 12.35 8.57
C GLY A 278 -6.59 13.46 8.65
N PHE A 279 -6.97 14.58 9.25
CA PHE A 279 -6.08 15.70 9.52
C PHE A 279 -4.91 15.30 10.43
N GLN A 280 -5.21 14.66 11.55
CA GLN A 280 -4.18 14.20 12.50
C GLN A 280 -3.23 13.19 11.86
N THR A 281 -3.76 12.28 11.06
CA THR A 281 -2.95 11.29 10.34
C THR A 281 -2.02 11.95 9.34
N ALA A 282 -2.50 12.91 8.55
CA ALA A 282 -1.70 13.61 7.57
C ALA A 282 -0.52 14.37 8.22
N ILE A 283 -0.77 15.06 9.33
CA ILE A 283 0.29 15.71 10.11
C ILE A 283 1.27 14.67 10.67
N GLY A 284 0.77 13.55 11.16
CA GLY A 284 1.60 12.46 11.70
C GLY A 284 2.54 11.83 10.67
N LEU A 285 2.27 11.96 9.36
CA LEU A 285 3.14 11.47 8.31
C LEU A 285 4.38 12.35 8.06
N ILE A 286 4.34 13.64 8.43
CA ILE A 286 5.43 14.59 8.16
C ILE A 286 6.80 14.08 8.61
N PRO A 287 7.00 13.63 9.88
CA PRO A 287 8.31 13.16 10.32
C PRO A 287 8.84 11.97 9.54
N TYR A 288 7.95 11.04 9.15
CA TYR A 288 8.33 9.86 8.38
C TYR A 288 8.70 10.20 6.94
N LEU A 289 7.92 11.06 6.28
CA LEU A 289 8.23 11.56 4.95
C LEU A 289 9.54 12.34 4.94
N LEU A 290 9.74 13.22 5.93
CA LEU A 290 10.97 13.99 6.09
C LEU A 290 12.18 13.06 6.25
N ALA A 291 12.12 12.13 7.20
CA ALA A 291 13.23 11.22 7.46
C ALA A 291 13.63 10.43 6.21
N MET A 292 12.63 9.95 5.45
CA MET A 292 12.89 9.16 4.24
C MET A 292 13.35 10.01 3.07
N LEU A 293 12.68 11.11 2.76
CA LEU A 293 13.03 11.95 1.61
C LEU A 293 14.42 12.57 1.77
N VAL A 294 14.81 12.95 2.98
CA VAL A 294 16.15 13.49 3.25
C VAL A 294 17.23 12.40 3.05
N ALA A 295 17.01 11.19 3.55
CA ALA A 295 17.95 10.08 3.34
C ALA A 295 18.12 9.74 1.86
N ILE A 296 17.01 9.70 1.10
CA ILE A 296 16.99 9.45 -0.34
C ILE A 296 17.70 10.56 -1.12
N ALA A 297 17.41 11.82 -0.77
CA ALA A 297 18.06 12.98 -1.41
C ALA A 297 19.57 12.93 -1.24
N GLY A 298 20.05 12.53 -0.07
CA GLY A 298 21.48 12.32 0.17
C GLY A 298 22.09 11.23 -0.72
N LEU A 299 21.44 10.08 -0.84
CA LEU A 299 21.91 9.00 -1.72
C LEU A 299 21.92 9.40 -3.20
N ARG A 300 20.93 10.19 -3.64
CA ARG A 300 20.88 10.68 -5.03
C ARG A 300 21.98 11.70 -5.28
N GLU A 301 22.10 12.72 -4.44
CA GLU A 301 23.05 13.81 -4.63
C GLU A 301 24.49 13.34 -4.52
N SER A 302 24.80 12.42 -3.61
CA SER A 302 26.12 11.83 -3.49
C SER A 302 26.53 10.91 -4.65
N GLY A 303 25.62 10.58 -5.58
CA GLY A 303 25.87 9.67 -6.69
C GLY A 303 25.82 8.17 -6.34
N VAL A 304 25.64 7.82 -5.07
CA VAL A 304 25.57 6.42 -4.60
C VAL A 304 24.43 5.67 -5.29
N MET A 305 23.26 6.31 -5.40
CA MET A 305 22.10 5.71 -6.06
C MET A 305 22.39 5.38 -7.52
N THR A 306 23.01 6.29 -8.25
CA THR A 306 23.39 6.10 -9.65
C THR A 306 24.36 4.93 -9.80
N LEU A 307 25.40 4.88 -8.97
CA LEU A 307 26.37 3.77 -8.97
C LEU A 307 25.69 2.42 -8.70
N ALA A 308 24.77 2.36 -7.74
CA ALA A 308 24.05 1.14 -7.42
C ALA A 308 23.17 0.66 -8.60
N LEU A 309 22.43 1.59 -9.23
CA LEU A 309 21.59 1.29 -10.38
C LEU A 309 22.40 0.87 -11.60
N ASP A 310 23.49 1.55 -11.90
CA ASP A 310 24.40 1.23 -13.01
C ASP A 310 25.05 -0.14 -12.81
N GLY A 311 25.39 -0.49 -11.58
CA GLY A 311 25.85 -1.83 -11.23
C GLY A 311 24.79 -2.90 -11.51
N ILE A 312 23.54 -2.67 -11.14
CA ILE A 312 22.42 -3.58 -11.42
C ILE A 312 22.18 -3.69 -12.93
N VAL A 313 22.15 -2.56 -13.65
CA VAL A 313 21.99 -2.55 -15.11
C VAL A 313 23.09 -3.35 -15.80
N SER A 314 24.34 -3.15 -15.35
CA SER A 314 25.50 -3.87 -15.91
C SER A 314 25.38 -5.37 -15.69
N LEU A 315 24.97 -5.80 -14.50
CA LEU A 315 24.73 -7.20 -14.16
C LEU A 315 23.61 -7.81 -14.99
N LEU A 316 22.49 -7.11 -15.14
CA LEU A 316 21.34 -7.59 -15.92
C LEU A 316 21.66 -7.69 -17.40
N LYS A 317 22.39 -6.73 -17.95
CA LYS A 317 22.89 -6.79 -19.33
C LYS A 317 23.80 -8.00 -19.56
N LEU A 318 24.65 -8.33 -18.60
CA LEU A 318 25.51 -9.52 -18.68
C LEU A 318 24.69 -10.82 -18.72
N LEU A 319 23.50 -10.83 -18.05
CA LEU A 319 22.58 -11.96 -18.04
C LEU A 319 21.60 -11.95 -19.23
N GLY A 320 21.66 -10.95 -20.12
CA GLY A 320 20.73 -10.81 -21.26
C GLY A 320 19.29 -10.46 -20.85
N TRP A 321 19.10 -9.85 -19.65
CA TRP A 321 17.78 -9.48 -19.14
C TRP A 321 17.42 -8.03 -19.47
N PRO A 322 16.11 -7.72 -19.63
CA PRO A 322 15.65 -6.34 -19.86
C PRO A 322 15.98 -5.46 -18.66
N THR A 323 16.31 -4.20 -18.93
CA THR A 323 16.75 -3.24 -17.89
C THR A 323 15.78 -2.08 -17.66
N GLU A 324 14.67 -2.02 -18.40
CA GLU A 324 13.70 -0.92 -18.36
C GLU A 324 13.00 -0.76 -16.99
N PHE A 325 12.97 -1.82 -16.19
CA PHE A 325 12.37 -1.80 -14.85
C PHE A 325 13.31 -1.29 -13.75
N VAL A 326 14.62 -1.18 -14.03
CA VAL A 326 15.62 -0.83 -12.99
C VAL A 326 15.33 0.51 -12.31
N PRO A 327 14.88 1.58 -12.99
CA PRO A 327 14.47 2.81 -12.33
C PRO A 327 13.36 2.63 -11.31
N ALA A 328 12.45 1.67 -11.52
CA ALA A 328 11.37 1.38 -10.59
C ALA A 328 11.83 0.68 -9.31
N LEU A 329 13.03 0.05 -9.32
CA LEU A 329 13.58 -0.60 -8.12
C LEU A 329 13.83 0.39 -6.98
N THR A 330 14.17 1.65 -7.29
CA THR A 330 14.33 2.69 -6.27
C THR A 330 13.07 2.88 -5.46
N THR A 331 11.92 2.98 -6.14
CA THR A 331 10.61 3.12 -5.49
C THR A 331 10.22 1.85 -4.73
N ALA A 332 10.47 0.67 -5.32
CA ALA A 332 10.16 -0.60 -4.70
C ALA A 332 10.95 -0.85 -3.40
N LEU A 333 12.24 -0.49 -3.37
CA LEU A 333 13.09 -0.61 -2.19
C LEU A 333 12.73 0.39 -1.08
N MET A 334 12.18 1.54 -1.47
CA MET A 334 11.84 2.62 -0.53
C MET A 334 10.47 2.47 0.11
N LYS A 335 9.53 1.81 -0.57
CA LYS A 335 8.18 1.64 -0.07
C LYS A 335 8.11 1.00 1.32
N PRO A 336 8.82 -0.10 1.64
CA PRO A 336 8.81 -0.70 2.98
C PRO A 336 9.36 0.21 4.08
N LEU A 337 10.20 1.19 3.72
CA LEU A 337 10.85 2.10 4.65
C LEU A 337 10.02 3.36 4.92
N SER A 338 8.99 3.62 4.13
CA SER A 338 8.19 4.85 4.21
C SER A 338 7.21 4.90 5.39
N GLY A 339 7.05 3.83 6.17
CA GLY A 339 6.12 3.75 7.29
C GLY A 339 4.63 3.76 6.90
N THR A 340 4.33 3.96 5.62
CA THR A 340 2.97 3.94 5.04
C THR A 340 2.77 2.75 4.09
N GLY A 341 3.78 1.92 3.97
CA GLY A 341 3.83 0.81 3.03
C GLY A 341 3.07 -0.45 3.41
#